data_d0cbdc73d0abe50b47ffef25740a874a
#
_entry.id   d0cbdc73d0abe50b47ffef25740a874a
#
_cell.length_a   1.000
_cell.length_b   1.000
_cell.length_c   1.000
_cell.angle_alpha   90.00
_cell.angle_beta   90.00
_cell.angle_gamma   90.00
#
_symmetry.space_group_name_H-M   'P 1'
#
loop_
_entity.id
_entity.type
_entity.pdbx_description
1 polymer ?
#
loop_
_entity_poly.entity_id
_entity_poly.type
_entity_poly.pdbx_seq_one_letter_code
_entity_poly.pdbx_strand_id
1 'polypeptide(L)'
;LKVLVVTTTHMARPGAFGAFEGNAEEIRTVLGCHGLAVAGRLAEKGKIAFTGWELYKEACSLADLVLVEADGSRRLPLKVPRAGEPVIPDNTDMILCLNGLTSLGKQAGECCLRLEEALDLMSRHGRKLYGHECVFSGKEPDGPDRNREYKSDWVIQKEDMMTLMKH
;
A
#
# COMPACT_ATOMS: atom_id res chain seq x y z
N LEU A 1 -5.48 -24.50 -10.46
CA LEU A 1 -4.65 -23.37 -10.03
C LEU A 1 -4.94 -23.09 -8.55
N LYS A 2 -3.91 -23.07 -7.72
CA LYS A 2 -3.98 -22.69 -6.31
C LYS A 2 -3.44 -21.30 -6.14
N VAL A 3 -4.25 -20.37 -5.61
CA VAL A 3 -3.88 -18.96 -5.42
C VAL A 3 -3.81 -18.67 -3.92
N LEU A 4 -2.67 -18.17 -3.48
CA LEU A 4 -2.48 -17.68 -2.11
C LEU A 4 -2.47 -16.15 -2.13
N VAL A 5 -3.25 -15.53 -1.26
CA VAL A 5 -3.23 -14.07 -1.01
C VAL A 5 -2.67 -13.82 0.37
N VAL A 6 -1.68 -12.94 0.46
CA VAL A 6 -1.06 -12.52 1.74
C VAL A 6 -0.84 -11.02 1.75
N THR A 7 -0.49 -10.47 2.90
CA THR A 7 -0.04 -9.08 3.02
C THR A 7 1.27 -9.01 3.79
N THR A 8 2.15 -8.11 3.41
CA THR A 8 3.33 -7.73 4.23
C THR A 8 3.05 -6.52 5.13
N THR A 9 1.82 -6.00 5.06
CA THR A 9 1.32 -4.89 5.87
C THR A 9 0.07 -5.28 6.67
N HIS A 10 -1.06 -4.64 6.41
CA HIS A 10 -2.36 -4.96 7.00
C HIS A 10 -3.45 -4.82 5.94
N MET A 11 -4.23 -5.86 5.74
CA MET A 11 -5.38 -5.84 4.85
C MET A 11 -6.68 -6.15 5.61
N ALA A 12 -7.83 -5.90 5.00
CA ALA A 12 -9.10 -6.29 5.58
C ALA A 12 -9.20 -7.81 5.67
N ARG A 13 -9.73 -8.32 6.80
CA ARG A 13 -10.01 -9.75 6.95
C ARG A 13 -11.11 -10.14 5.95
N PRO A 14 -10.88 -11.14 5.09
CA PRO A 14 -11.90 -11.63 4.18
C PRO A 14 -12.98 -12.40 4.92
N GLY A 15 -14.19 -12.42 4.36
CA GLY A 15 -15.31 -13.21 4.89
C GLY A 15 -15.24 -14.71 4.57
N ALA A 16 -14.40 -15.11 3.61
CA ALA A 16 -14.24 -16.48 3.16
C ALA A 16 -12.77 -16.79 2.82
N PHE A 17 -12.43 -18.07 2.68
CA PHE A 17 -11.10 -18.56 2.27
C PHE A 17 -9.95 -18.16 3.22
N GLY A 18 -10.27 -17.82 4.47
CA GLY A 18 -9.28 -17.39 5.44
C GLY A 18 -8.49 -18.55 6.03
N ALA A 19 -7.18 -18.33 6.21
CA ALA A 19 -6.25 -19.19 6.95
C ALA A 19 -5.52 -18.29 7.97
N PHE A 20 -5.95 -18.33 9.24
CA PHE A 20 -5.55 -17.37 10.26
C PHE A 20 -4.95 -17.99 11.52
N GLU A 21 -4.83 -19.33 11.57
CA GLU A 21 -4.21 -20.05 12.70
C GLU A 21 -2.68 -19.94 12.72
N GLY A 22 -2.11 -19.43 11.63
CA GLY A 22 -0.67 -19.16 11.55
C GLY A 22 0.17 -20.41 11.29
N ASN A 23 -0.38 -21.42 10.62
CA ASN A 23 0.32 -22.64 10.23
C ASN A 23 0.07 -23.00 8.75
N ALA A 24 1.01 -23.75 8.16
CA ALA A 24 0.95 -24.15 6.76
C ALA A 24 -0.12 -25.20 6.47
N GLU A 25 -0.50 -26.01 7.45
CA GLU A 25 -1.49 -27.08 7.26
C GLU A 25 -2.90 -26.51 7.04
N GLU A 26 -3.26 -25.45 7.76
CA GLU A 26 -4.50 -24.74 7.49
C GLU A 26 -4.50 -24.14 6.08
N ILE A 27 -3.41 -23.49 5.66
CA ILE A 27 -3.27 -22.92 4.31
C ILE A 27 -3.43 -24.01 3.26
N ARG A 28 -2.76 -25.17 3.44
CA ARG A 28 -2.86 -26.34 2.56
C ARG A 28 -4.30 -26.83 2.44
N THR A 29 -5.00 -26.93 3.56
CA THR A 29 -6.38 -27.41 3.64
C THR A 29 -7.30 -26.46 2.88
N VAL A 30 -7.21 -25.16 3.15
CA VAL A 30 -8.05 -24.13 2.48
C VAL A 30 -7.77 -24.09 0.97
N LEU A 31 -6.51 -24.13 0.55
CA LEU A 31 -6.12 -24.21 -0.87
C LEU A 31 -6.62 -25.49 -1.54
N GLY A 32 -6.57 -26.62 -0.83
CA GLY A 32 -7.05 -27.90 -1.34
C GLY A 32 -8.56 -27.93 -1.56
N CYS A 33 -9.32 -27.33 -0.66
CA CYS A 33 -10.79 -27.30 -0.73
C CYS A 33 -11.31 -26.27 -1.75
N HIS A 34 -10.64 -25.10 -1.87
CA HIS A 34 -11.20 -23.96 -2.57
C HIS A 34 -10.35 -23.44 -3.74
N GLY A 35 -9.11 -23.88 -3.88
CA GLY A 35 -8.16 -23.32 -4.86
C GLY A 35 -7.69 -21.89 -4.54
N LEU A 36 -8.22 -21.29 -3.48
CA LEU A 36 -7.89 -19.92 -3.02
C LEU A 36 -7.77 -19.93 -1.50
N ALA A 37 -6.70 -19.34 -0.98
CA ALA A 37 -6.56 -19.06 0.45
C ALA A 37 -6.08 -17.61 0.67
N VAL A 38 -6.55 -16.99 1.75
CA VAL A 38 -6.06 -15.70 2.23
C VAL A 38 -5.44 -15.92 3.59
N ALA A 39 -4.11 -15.81 3.67
CA ALA A 39 -3.37 -16.08 4.89
C ALA A 39 -2.90 -14.81 5.59
N GLY A 40 -2.98 -14.80 6.91
CA GLY A 40 -2.54 -13.69 7.73
C GLY A 40 -2.71 -13.99 9.22
N ARG A 41 -2.09 -13.21 10.08
CA ARG A 41 -2.40 -13.22 11.52
C ARG A 41 -3.54 -12.27 11.81
N LEU A 42 -4.47 -12.68 12.66
CA LEU A 42 -5.55 -11.79 13.09
C LEU A 42 -4.98 -10.53 13.75
N ALA A 43 -5.49 -9.39 13.36
CA ALA A 43 -5.14 -8.08 13.88
C ALA A 43 -6.39 -7.31 14.31
N GLU A 44 -6.20 -6.17 14.96
CA GLU A 44 -7.30 -5.33 15.43
C GLU A 44 -8.16 -4.79 14.28
N LYS A 45 -9.36 -4.35 14.62
CA LYS A 45 -10.32 -3.67 13.72
C LYS A 45 -10.70 -4.50 12.48
N GLY A 46 -10.82 -5.81 12.62
CA GLY A 46 -11.22 -6.68 11.51
C GLY A 46 -10.19 -6.76 10.38
N LYS A 47 -8.92 -6.66 10.72
CA LYS A 47 -7.81 -6.79 9.79
C LYS A 47 -7.03 -8.08 10.00
N ILE A 48 -6.18 -8.37 9.03
CA ILE A 48 -5.09 -9.34 9.14
C ILE A 48 -3.76 -8.64 8.87
N ALA A 49 -2.71 -9.17 9.48
CA ALA A 49 -1.33 -8.71 9.36
C ALA A 49 -0.43 -9.80 8.75
N PHE A 50 0.80 -9.43 8.47
CA PHE A 50 1.79 -10.35 7.93
C PHE A 50 1.98 -11.61 8.79
N THR A 51 2.07 -12.76 8.14
CA THR A 51 2.26 -14.07 8.80
C THR A 51 3.66 -14.27 9.39
N GLY A 52 4.64 -13.49 8.93
CA GLY A 52 6.06 -13.69 9.17
C GLY A 52 6.75 -14.41 8.01
N TRP A 53 8.06 -14.19 7.87
CA TRP A 53 8.82 -14.66 6.71
C TRP A 53 8.93 -16.18 6.63
N GLU A 54 8.98 -16.89 7.76
CA GLU A 54 9.10 -18.35 7.79
C GLU A 54 7.84 -19.00 7.22
N LEU A 55 6.67 -18.65 7.76
CA LEU A 55 5.41 -19.18 7.25
C LEU A 55 5.12 -18.72 5.81
N TYR A 56 5.48 -17.48 5.46
CA TYR A 56 5.35 -16.98 4.10
C TYR A 56 6.12 -17.87 3.09
N LYS A 57 7.40 -18.18 3.37
CA LYS A 57 8.23 -19.01 2.50
C LYS A 57 7.66 -20.42 2.34
N GLU A 58 7.19 -21.03 3.44
CA GLU A 58 6.55 -22.34 3.42
C GLU A 58 5.26 -22.29 2.59
N ALA A 59 4.41 -21.29 2.83
CA ALA A 59 3.13 -21.13 2.14
C ALA A 59 3.29 -20.89 0.62
N CYS A 60 4.34 -20.20 0.18
CA CYS A 60 4.64 -20.04 -1.23
C CYS A 60 4.80 -21.38 -1.96
N SER A 61 5.34 -22.41 -1.30
CA SER A 61 5.51 -23.75 -1.91
C SER A 61 4.20 -24.51 -2.09
N LEU A 62 3.10 -24.05 -1.49
CA LEU A 62 1.78 -24.71 -1.51
C LEU A 62 0.87 -24.16 -2.64
N ALA A 63 1.23 -23.05 -3.28
CA ALA A 63 0.42 -22.35 -4.26
C ALA A 63 1.14 -22.24 -5.62
N ASP A 64 0.33 -22.18 -6.68
CA ASP A 64 0.83 -21.94 -8.04
C ASP A 64 1.05 -20.45 -8.32
N LEU A 65 0.30 -19.58 -7.60
CA LEU A 65 0.38 -18.12 -7.68
C LEU A 65 0.25 -17.52 -6.28
N VAL A 66 1.13 -16.59 -5.96
CA VAL A 66 1.08 -15.83 -4.71
C VAL A 66 0.85 -14.36 -5.02
N LEU A 67 -0.20 -13.78 -4.46
CA LEU A 67 -0.52 -12.35 -4.54
C LEU A 67 -0.20 -11.70 -3.20
N VAL A 68 0.64 -10.67 -3.23
CA VAL A 68 1.09 -9.98 -2.02
C VAL A 68 0.62 -8.53 -2.03
N GLU A 69 -0.19 -8.13 -1.04
CA GLU A 69 -0.43 -6.71 -0.77
C GLU A 69 0.77 -6.15 0.02
N ALA A 70 1.62 -5.38 -0.66
CA ALA A 70 2.86 -4.87 -0.08
C ALA A 70 2.75 -3.42 0.40
N ASP A 71 1.67 -2.70 0.05
CA ASP A 71 1.52 -1.28 0.34
C ASP A 71 0.05 -0.83 0.45
N GLY A 72 -0.42 -0.64 1.67
CA GLY A 72 -1.79 -0.18 1.92
C GLY A 72 -1.92 1.35 1.83
N SER A 73 -2.94 1.86 1.11
CA SER A 73 -3.20 3.29 0.89
C SER A 73 -4.32 3.89 1.76
N ARG A 74 -4.81 3.17 2.77
CA ARG A 74 -5.98 3.58 3.58
C ARG A 74 -7.23 3.90 2.75
N ARG A 75 -7.41 3.21 1.62
CA ARG A 75 -8.47 3.41 0.62
C ARG A 75 -8.37 4.73 -0.16
N LEU A 76 -7.27 5.46 -0.06
CA LEU A 76 -7.03 6.61 -0.92
C LEU A 76 -6.50 6.12 -2.28
N PRO A 77 -6.90 6.77 -3.38
CA PRO A 77 -6.53 6.34 -4.73
C PRO A 77 -5.05 6.59 -5.06
N LEU A 78 -4.38 7.45 -4.33
CA LEU A 78 -2.95 7.75 -4.49
C LEU A 78 -2.21 7.60 -3.16
N LYS A 79 -0.94 7.24 -3.25
CA LYS A 79 -0.01 7.18 -2.12
C LYS A 79 1.42 7.41 -2.59
N VAL A 80 2.21 8.07 -1.77
CA VAL A 80 3.68 8.05 -1.87
C VAL A 80 4.22 7.15 -0.75
N PRO A 81 5.01 6.11 -1.06
CA PRO A 81 5.64 5.27 -0.05
C PRO A 81 6.64 6.06 0.79
N ARG A 82 6.75 5.73 2.06
CA ARG A 82 7.83 6.23 2.92
C ARG A 82 9.03 5.29 2.89
N ALA A 83 10.12 5.71 3.54
CA ALA A 83 11.27 4.83 3.72
C ALA A 83 10.85 3.50 4.36
N GLY A 84 11.28 2.38 3.77
CA GLY A 84 10.90 1.03 4.18
C GLY A 84 9.55 0.53 3.66
N GLU A 85 8.87 1.28 2.80
CA GLU A 85 7.69 0.85 2.05
C GLU A 85 7.94 0.99 0.54
N PRO A 86 7.35 0.14 -0.29
CA PRO A 86 6.61 -1.09 0.04
C PRO A 86 7.51 -2.20 0.57
N VAL A 87 6.97 -3.12 1.38
CA VAL A 87 7.69 -4.31 1.85
C VAL A 87 7.48 -5.44 0.83
N ILE A 88 8.37 -5.50 -0.15
CA ILE A 88 8.31 -6.45 -1.26
C ILE A 88 9.14 -7.67 -0.90
N PRO A 89 8.58 -8.91 -1.01
CA PRO A 89 9.37 -10.13 -0.80
C PRO A 89 10.48 -10.30 -1.86
N ASP A 90 11.61 -10.87 -1.45
CA ASP A 90 12.77 -11.09 -2.34
C ASP A 90 12.48 -12.04 -3.52
N ASN A 91 11.48 -12.93 -3.36
CA ASN A 91 11.05 -13.90 -4.37
C ASN A 91 9.91 -13.37 -5.27
N THR A 92 9.79 -12.06 -5.42
CA THR A 92 8.74 -11.44 -6.26
C THR A 92 9.13 -11.47 -7.72
N ASP A 93 8.32 -12.10 -8.56
CA ASP A 93 8.52 -12.14 -10.02
C ASP A 93 8.01 -10.88 -10.74
N MET A 94 6.94 -10.26 -10.19
CA MET A 94 6.28 -9.11 -10.82
C MET A 94 5.75 -8.12 -9.77
N ILE A 95 5.96 -6.85 -10.02
CA ILE A 95 5.42 -5.76 -9.19
C ILE A 95 4.36 -5.01 -10.00
N LEU A 96 3.15 -4.89 -9.42
CA LEU A 96 2.07 -4.09 -9.98
C LEU A 96 1.89 -2.82 -9.13
N CYS A 97 2.22 -1.67 -9.72
CA CYS A 97 1.96 -0.38 -9.11
C CYS A 97 0.57 0.12 -9.53
N LEU A 98 -0.31 0.35 -8.56
CA LEU A 98 -1.70 0.72 -8.81
C LEU A 98 -1.98 2.13 -8.30
N ASN A 99 -2.54 2.96 -9.19
CA ASN A 99 -3.09 4.27 -8.85
C ASN A 99 -4.56 4.35 -9.26
N GLY A 100 -5.39 4.90 -8.39
CA GLY A 100 -6.82 5.04 -8.65
C GLY A 100 -7.12 6.21 -9.60
N LEU A 101 -7.71 5.93 -10.75
CA LEU A 101 -8.14 6.97 -11.72
C LEU A 101 -9.14 7.95 -11.13
N THR A 102 -9.81 7.59 -10.05
CA THR A 102 -10.74 8.48 -9.32
C THR A 102 -10.07 9.68 -8.68
N SER A 103 -8.74 9.75 -8.66
CA SER A 103 -7.97 10.92 -8.21
C SER A 103 -7.89 12.02 -9.26
N LEU A 104 -8.08 11.71 -10.54
CA LEU A 104 -7.99 12.70 -11.62
C LEU A 104 -9.01 13.83 -11.41
N GLY A 105 -8.55 15.07 -11.50
CA GLY A 105 -9.36 16.27 -11.31
C GLY A 105 -9.72 16.58 -9.85
N LYS A 106 -9.23 15.79 -8.88
CA LYS A 106 -9.43 16.05 -7.45
C LYS A 106 -8.23 16.77 -6.85
N GLN A 107 -8.47 17.45 -5.74
CA GLN A 107 -7.39 18.02 -4.93
C GLN A 107 -6.54 16.91 -4.32
N ALA A 108 -5.23 17.07 -4.38
CA ALA A 108 -4.30 16.06 -3.89
C ALA A 108 -4.47 15.79 -2.39
N GLY A 109 -4.81 16.79 -1.59
CA GLY A 109 -5.09 16.66 -0.17
C GLY A 109 -6.26 15.72 0.17
N GLU A 110 -7.21 15.55 -0.76
CA GLU A 110 -8.38 14.69 -0.57
C GLU A 110 -8.15 13.23 -1.00
N CYS A 111 -7.16 13.01 -1.87
CA CYS A 111 -7.01 11.72 -2.55
C CYS A 111 -5.61 11.10 -2.47
N CYS A 112 -4.61 11.80 -1.91
CA CYS A 112 -3.24 11.30 -1.79
C CYS A 112 -2.86 11.05 -0.32
N LEU A 113 -2.48 9.83 -0.01
CA LEU A 113 -1.87 9.50 1.28
C LEU A 113 -0.41 9.98 1.27
N ARG A 114 -0.03 10.74 2.29
CA ARG A 114 1.28 11.40 2.41
C ARG A 114 1.48 12.51 1.38
N LEU A 115 0.64 13.50 1.49
CA LEU A 115 0.64 14.65 0.61
C LEU A 115 1.99 15.41 0.61
N GLU A 116 2.65 15.52 1.77
CA GLU A 116 3.95 16.21 1.90
C GLU A 116 5.02 15.55 1.04
N GLU A 117 5.15 14.23 1.17
CA GLU A 117 6.10 13.46 0.38
C GLU A 117 5.77 13.53 -1.11
N ALA A 118 4.47 13.57 -1.46
CA ALA A 118 4.05 13.74 -2.85
C ALA A 118 4.44 15.12 -3.39
N LEU A 119 4.23 16.19 -2.63
CA LEU A 119 4.59 17.57 -3.00
C LEU A 119 6.11 17.72 -3.16
N ASP A 120 6.89 17.16 -2.23
CA ASP A 120 8.34 17.16 -2.31
C ASP A 120 8.85 16.38 -3.54
N LEU A 121 8.29 15.21 -3.82
CA LEU A 121 8.60 14.43 -5.01
C LEU A 121 8.30 15.21 -6.29
N MET A 122 7.12 15.82 -6.39
CA MET A 122 6.71 16.58 -7.56
C MET A 122 7.58 17.83 -7.78
N SER A 123 7.97 18.54 -6.72
CA SER A 123 8.83 19.70 -6.80
C SER A 123 10.24 19.35 -7.31
N ARG A 124 10.80 18.23 -6.86
CA ARG A 124 12.11 17.72 -7.36
C ARG A 124 12.09 17.37 -8.85
N HIS A 125 10.93 16.99 -9.38
CA HIS A 125 10.77 16.67 -10.80
C HIS A 125 10.36 17.88 -11.67
N GLY A 126 10.53 19.10 -11.15
CA GLY A 126 10.33 20.34 -11.91
C GLY A 126 8.87 20.65 -12.24
N ARG A 127 7.91 19.98 -11.60
CA ARG A 127 6.49 20.31 -11.72
C ARG A 127 6.24 21.62 -10.98
N LYS A 128 5.89 22.69 -11.71
CA LYS A 128 5.30 23.88 -11.12
C LYS A 128 3.89 23.51 -10.65
N LEU A 129 3.73 23.33 -9.36
CA LEU A 129 2.41 23.21 -8.73
C LEU A 129 1.76 24.58 -8.85
N TYR A 130 0.86 24.77 -9.82
CA TYR A 130 0.16 26.02 -10.02
C TYR A 130 -0.69 26.31 -8.80
N GLY A 131 -0.36 27.39 -8.07
CA GLY A 131 -1.22 27.96 -7.05
C GLY A 131 -0.59 28.23 -5.68
N HIS A 132 0.55 27.65 -5.31
CA HIS A 132 1.17 27.96 -4.02
C HIS A 132 2.69 28.12 -4.08
N GLU A 133 3.16 29.29 -3.68
CA GLU A 133 4.44 29.40 -3.00
C GLU A 133 4.31 28.59 -1.71
N CYS A 134 4.95 27.43 -1.64
CA CYS A 134 5.22 26.79 -0.37
C CYS A 134 6.19 27.69 0.38
N VAL A 135 5.69 28.67 1.10
CA VAL A 135 6.48 29.48 2.02
C VAL A 135 6.80 28.57 3.20
N PHE A 136 7.95 27.93 3.16
CA PHE A 136 8.57 27.36 4.34
C PHE A 136 8.99 28.50 5.27
N SER A 137 8.06 29.02 6.05
CA SER A 137 8.40 29.92 7.15
C SER A 137 8.70 29.10 8.38
N GLY A 138 10.00 28.84 8.61
CA GLY A 138 10.56 28.71 9.91
C GLY A 138 10.55 27.35 10.56
N LYS A 139 11.76 26.93 10.97
CA LYS A 139 12.14 25.93 11.99
C LYS A 139 11.44 24.56 11.89
N GLU A 140 12.22 23.57 11.60
CA GLU A 140 11.85 22.15 11.81
C GLU A 140 11.28 21.98 13.23
N PRO A 141 10.05 21.52 13.38
CA PRO A 141 9.55 21.11 14.68
C PRO A 141 9.92 19.65 14.90
N ASP A 142 10.56 19.36 16.01
CA ASP A 142 10.79 18.03 16.53
C ASP A 142 9.46 17.27 16.64
N GLY A 143 9.29 16.22 15.82
CA GLY A 143 8.23 15.24 15.95
C GLY A 143 7.10 15.33 14.91
N PRO A 144 6.44 14.20 14.62
CA PRO A 144 5.34 14.14 13.65
C PRO A 144 4.08 14.77 14.23
N ASP A 145 3.81 16.01 13.87
CA ASP A 145 2.53 16.65 14.17
C ASP A 145 1.42 16.02 13.31
N ARG A 146 0.61 15.16 13.92
CA ARG A 146 -0.48 14.42 13.27
C ARG A 146 -1.70 15.29 12.92
N ASN A 147 -1.68 16.59 13.23
CA ASN A 147 -2.83 17.50 13.08
C ASN A 147 -2.61 18.64 12.08
N ARG A 148 -1.56 18.61 11.25
CA ARG A 148 -1.41 19.59 10.19
C ARG A 148 -2.41 19.32 9.07
N GLU A 149 -3.42 20.16 8.94
CA GLU A 149 -4.22 20.27 7.73
C GLU A 149 -3.38 20.93 6.63
N TYR A 150 -2.82 20.12 5.74
CA TYR A 150 -2.22 20.62 4.51
C TYR A 150 -3.34 20.88 3.51
N LYS A 151 -3.67 22.14 3.29
CA LYS A 151 -4.52 22.55 2.18
C LYS A 151 -3.62 22.74 0.96
N SER A 152 -3.62 21.79 0.07
CA SER A 152 -2.99 21.92 -1.23
C SER A 152 -4.07 22.13 -2.28
N ASP A 153 -3.99 23.23 -3.02
CA ASP A 153 -4.86 23.49 -4.17
C ASP A 153 -4.40 22.72 -5.42
N TRP A 154 -3.41 21.84 -5.25
CA TRP A 154 -2.93 20.99 -6.32
C TRP A 154 -4.01 20.00 -6.74
N VAL A 155 -4.48 20.17 -7.99
CA VAL A 155 -5.43 19.27 -8.65
C VAL A 155 -4.66 18.23 -9.46
N ILE A 156 -4.91 16.97 -9.18
CA ILE A 156 -4.22 15.83 -9.80
C ILE A 156 -4.50 15.77 -11.31
N GLN A 157 -3.44 15.74 -12.10
CA GLN A 157 -3.45 15.55 -13.54
C GLN A 157 -2.89 14.18 -13.92
N LYS A 158 -3.11 13.74 -15.16
CA LYS A 158 -2.60 12.45 -15.65
C LYS A 158 -1.08 12.34 -15.52
N GLU A 159 -0.36 13.41 -15.83
CA GLU A 159 1.10 13.49 -15.78
C GLU A 159 1.63 13.37 -14.34
N ASP A 160 0.87 13.87 -13.36
CA ASP A 160 1.20 13.73 -11.95
C ASP A 160 1.15 12.27 -11.52
N MET A 161 0.08 11.57 -11.90
CA MET A 161 -0.04 10.14 -11.64
C MET A 161 1.13 9.36 -12.25
N MET A 162 1.51 9.66 -13.47
CA MET A 162 2.66 9.01 -14.14
C MET A 162 3.98 9.29 -13.41
N THR A 163 4.15 10.48 -12.84
CA THR A 163 5.34 10.82 -12.05
C THR A 163 5.34 10.04 -10.73
N LEU A 164 4.23 10.00 -10.02
CA LEU A 164 4.10 9.27 -8.75
C LEU A 164 4.27 7.75 -8.91
N MET A 165 3.98 7.20 -10.10
CA MET A 165 4.15 5.77 -10.37
C MET A 165 5.61 5.34 -10.65
N LYS A 166 6.50 6.28 -10.94
CA LYS A 166 7.90 6.00 -11.29
C LYS A 166 8.84 5.95 -10.08
N HIS A 167 8.34 6.29 -8.91
CA HIS A 167 9.08 6.42 -7.66
C HIS A 167 8.46 5.63 -6.53
#